data_e4d16f1e2afb16c26e89a6e6ef44b943
#
_entry.id   e4d16f1e2afb16c26e89a6e6ef44b943
#
_cell.length_a   1.000
_cell.length_b   1.000
_cell.length_c   1.000
_cell.angle_alpha   90.00
_cell.angle_beta   90.00
_cell.angle_gamma   90.00
#
_symmetry.space_group_name_H-M   'P 1'
#
loop_
_entity.id
_entity.type
_entity.pdbx_description
1 polymer ?
#
loop_
_entity_poly.entity_id
_entity_poly.type
_entity_poly.pdbx_seq_one_letter_code
_entity_poly.pdbx_strand_id
1 'polypeptide(L)'
;MGDRVVFAAVFWVAWMVPAGALDNPVEPRRGELVNMVRQDCGSCHGLTMKGGLGPALLPSNISAKDPEQLRFVILHGRRGTAMPPWSRFLTDAEAAWVVELLRTGLPRD
;
A
#
# COMPACT_ATOMS: atom_id res chain seq x y z
N MET A 1 -24.21 -61.64 0.42
CA MET A 1 -24.16 -60.51 -0.51
C MET A 1 -23.81 -59.28 0.33
N GLY A 2 -22.55 -58.92 0.34
CA GLY A 2 -22.04 -57.80 1.14
C GLY A 2 -21.90 -56.56 0.26
N ASP A 3 -22.75 -55.58 0.48
CA ASP A 3 -22.61 -54.29 -0.16
C ASP A 3 -21.40 -53.58 0.45
N ARG A 4 -20.32 -53.50 -0.36
CA ARG A 4 -19.16 -52.71 -0.02
C ARG A 4 -19.46 -51.24 -0.35
N VAL A 5 -19.86 -50.49 0.66
CA VAL A 5 -19.95 -49.05 0.57
C VAL A 5 -18.53 -48.50 0.56
N VAL A 6 -18.03 -48.09 -0.62
CA VAL A 6 -16.77 -47.40 -0.76
C VAL A 6 -17.00 -45.96 -0.40
N PHE A 7 -16.60 -45.55 0.80
CA PHE A 7 -16.52 -44.13 1.14
C PHE A 7 -15.35 -43.50 0.39
N ALA A 8 -15.66 -42.77 -0.67
CA ALA A 8 -14.68 -41.93 -1.32
C ALA A 8 -14.35 -40.75 -0.35
N ALA A 9 -13.17 -40.81 0.22
CA ALA A 9 -12.65 -39.70 1.01
C ALA A 9 -12.37 -38.53 0.05
N VAL A 10 -13.23 -37.52 0.08
CA VAL A 10 -12.99 -36.26 -0.64
C VAL A 10 -11.97 -35.48 0.14
N PHE A 11 -10.74 -35.50 -0.31
CA PHE A 11 -9.67 -34.64 0.22
C PHE A 11 -9.92 -33.19 -0.26
N TRP A 12 -10.42 -32.37 0.65
CA TRP A 12 -10.44 -30.93 0.44
C TRP A 12 -9.01 -30.41 0.57
N VAL A 13 -8.38 -30.15 -0.57
CA VAL A 13 -7.13 -29.40 -0.58
C VAL A 13 -7.47 -27.95 -0.31
N ALA A 14 -7.34 -27.54 0.93
CA ALA A 14 -7.44 -26.14 1.29
C ALA A 14 -6.24 -25.41 0.68
N TRP A 15 -6.48 -24.59 -0.32
CA TRP A 15 -5.48 -23.71 -0.89
C TRP A 15 -5.20 -22.61 0.14
N MET A 16 -4.11 -22.77 0.88
CA MET A 16 -3.64 -21.74 1.78
C MET A 16 -3.04 -20.60 0.93
N VAL A 17 -3.82 -19.54 0.78
CA VAL A 17 -3.29 -18.28 0.24
C VAL A 17 -2.41 -17.66 1.33
N PRO A 18 -1.13 -17.35 1.05
CA PRO A 18 -0.29 -16.70 2.05
C PRO A 18 -0.87 -15.33 2.43
N ALA A 19 -0.95 -15.05 3.73
CA ALA A 19 -1.58 -13.84 4.26
C ALA A 19 -1.03 -12.55 3.64
N GLY A 20 0.28 -12.49 3.36
CA GLY A 20 0.93 -11.34 2.73
C GLY A 20 0.49 -11.06 1.28
N ALA A 21 -0.08 -12.04 0.58
CA ALA A 21 -0.57 -11.84 -0.79
C ALA A 21 -1.88 -11.03 -0.84
N LEU A 22 -2.64 -10.96 0.27
CA LEU A 22 -3.88 -10.20 0.39
C LEU A 22 -3.62 -8.73 0.72
N ASP A 23 -2.42 -8.39 1.22
CA ASP A 23 -2.06 -7.03 1.64
C ASP A 23 -1.52 -6.19 0.49
N ASN A 24 -1.11 -6.81 -0.62
CA ASN A 24 -0.64 -6.11 -1.80
C ASN A 24 -1.81 -5.75 -2.72
N PRO A 25 -1.95 -4.47 -3.08
CA PRO A 25 -3.00 -4.07 -4.01
C PRO A 25 -2.78 -4.70 -5.39
N VAL A 26 -3.88 -5.14 -5.99
CA VAL A 26 -3.92 -5.65 -7.36
C VAL A 26 -4.60 -4.64 -8.28
N GLU A 27 -4.43 -4.80 -9.61
CA GLU A 27 -5.12 -3.94 -10.56
C GLU A 27 -6.65 -4.15 -10.47
N PRO A 28 -7.47 -3.09 -10.64
CA PRO A 28 -7.09 -1.70 -10.99
C PRO A 28 -6.61 -0.85 -9.80
N ARG A 29 -6.75 -1.34 -8.57
CA ARG A 29 -6.44 -0.55 -7.35
C ARG A 29 -4.99 -0.08 -7.28
N ARG A 30 -4.05 -0.91 -7.72
CA ARG A 30 -2.63 -0.53 -7.78
C ARG A 30 -2.41 0.73 -8.62
N GLY A 31 -2.97 0.77 -9.81
CA GLY A 31 -2.89 1.93 -10.71
C GLY A 31 -3.53 3.18 -10.11
N GLU A 32 -4.68 3.02 -9.44
CA GLU A 32 -5.34 4.11 -8.73
C GLU A 32 -4.46 4.69 -7.62
N LEU A 33 -3.80 3.83 -6.84
CA LEU A 33 -2.90 4.26 -5.76
C LEU A 33 -1.66 4.99 -6.30
N VAL A 34 -1.05 4.48 -7.36
CA VAL A 34 0.07 5.16 -8.03
C VAL A 34 -0.37 6.55 -8.52
N ASN A 35 -1.51 6.62 -9.15
CA ASN A 35 -2.06 7.89 -9.64
C ASN A 35 -2.38 8.86 -8.49
N MET A 36 -2.96 8.37 -7.40
CA MET A 36 -3.22 9.16 -6.19
C MET A 36 -1.91 9.75 -5.64
N VAL A 37 -0.86 8.95 -5.52
CA VAL A 37 0.44 9.44 -5.04
C VAL A 37 0.99 10.51 -5.97
N ARG A 38 0.94 10.30 -7.28
CA ARG A 38 1.43 11.30 -8.25
C ARG A 38 0.65 12.60 -8.19
N GLN A 39 -0.66 12.55 -8.15
CA GLN A 39 -1.52 13.72 -8.27
C GLN A 39 -1.80 14.37 -6.91
N ASP A 40 -2.21 13.61 -5.93
CA ASP A 40 -2.68 14.14 -4.66
C ASP A 40 -1.51 14.40 -3.69
N CYS A 41 -0.66 13.43 -3.46
CA CYS A 41 0.57 13.65 -2.69
C CYS A 41 1.48 14.64 -3.42
N GLY A 42 1.59 14.50 -4.73
CA GLY A 42 2.41 15.37 -5.58
C GLY A 42 1.97 16.83 -5.59
N SER A 43 0.69 17.12 -5.34
CA SER A 43 0.21 18.52 -5.29
C SER A 43 0.91 19.36 -4.23
N CYS A 44 1.35 18.74 -3.13
CA CYS A 44 2.10 19.39 -2.04
C CYS A 44 3.57 19.00 -2.02
N HIS A 45 3.91 17.75 -2.32
CA HIS A 45 5.27 17.23 -2.28
C HIS A 45 6.04 17.36 -3.60
N GLY A 46 5.42 17.97 -4.59
CA GLY A 46 5.95 18.11 -5.95
C GLY A 46 5.50 16.97 -6.86
N LEU A 47 5.11 17.28 -8.09
CA LEU A 47 4.65 16.29 -9.07
C LEU A 47 5.75 15.30 -9.47
N THR A 48 7.01 15.64 -9.22
CA THR A 48 8.18 14.76 -9.36
C THR A 48 8.75 14.33 -8.00
N MET A 49 8.01 14.54 -6.92
CA MET A 49 8.39 14.21 -5.53
C MET A 49 9.65 14.96 -5.03
N LYS A 50 10.04 16.01 -5.68
CA LYS A 50 11.24 16.80 -5.32
C LYS A 50 10.99 17.91 -4.31
N GLY A 51 9.76 18.01 -3.80
CA GLY A 51 9.35 19.00 -2.82
C GLY A 51 8.48 20.10 -3.41
N GLY A 52 7.79 20.79 -2.53
CA GLY A 52 6.88 21.90 -2.78
C GLY A 52 6.49 22.51 -1.45
N LEU A 53 5.19 22.62 -1.15
CA LEU A 53 4.71 22.96 0.18
C LEU A 53 5.16 21.94 1.22
N GLY A 54 5.16 20.66 0.87
CA GLY A 54 5.70 19.58 1.68
C GLY A 54 7.15 19.24 1.28
N PRO A 55 7.86 18.49 2.12
CA PRO A 55 9.23 18.07 1.83
C PRO A 55 9.28 17.07 0.67
N ALA A 56 10.48 16.92 0.08
CA ALA A 56 10.72 15.92 -0.95
C ALA A 56 10.45 14.49 -0.46
N LEU A 57 9.88 13.66 -1.32
CA LEU A 57 9.56 12.25 -1.07
C LEU A 57 10.33 11.29 -1.99
N LEU A 58 11.50 11.69 -2.46
CA LEU A 58 12.35 10.81 -3.24
C LEU A 58 12.87 9.65 -2.38
N PRO A 59 13.22 8.50 -2.97
CA PRO A 59 13.78 7.37 -2.23
C PRO A 59 14.93 7.76 -1.30
N SER A 60 15.80 8.67 -1.74
CA SER A 60 16.91 9.19 -0.93
C SER A 60 16.46 9.95 0.33
N ASN A 61 15.27 10.56 0.30
CA ASN A 61 14.71 11.27 1.45
C ASN A 61 13.95 10.33 2.40
N ILE A 62 13.37 9.25 1.87
CA ILE A 62 12.42 8.37 2.57
C ILE A 62 13.10 7.14 3.14
N SER A 63 14.12 6.58 2.47
CA SER A 63 14.68 5.27 2.79
C SER A 63 15.30 5.16 4.20
N ALA A 64 15.77 6.27 4.77
CA ALA A 64 16.35 6.29 6.12
C ALA A 64 15.30 6.50 7.23
N LYS A 65 14.04 6.78 6.87
CA LYS A 65 12.97 7.02 7.84
C LYS A 65 12.28 5.72 8.23
N ASP A 66 11.72 5.69 9.45
CA ASP A 66 10.95 4.55 9.93
C ASP A 66 9.67 4.37 9.10
N PRO A 67 9.47 3.22 8.44
CA PRO A 67 8.27 2.95 7.63
C PRO A 67 6.97 3.05 8.43
N GLU A 68 6.95 2.61 9.68
CA GLU A 68 5.76 2.66 10.53
C GLU A 68 5.37 4.10 10.85
N GLN A 69 6.35 4.95 11.11
CA GLN A 69 6.10 6.36 11.35
C GLN A 69 5.60 7.08 10.09
N LEU A 70 6.14 6.74 8.94
CA LEU A 70 5.67 7.28 7.65
C LEU A 70 4.22 6.85 7.37
N ARG A 71 3.90 5.58 7.61
CA ARG A 71 2.53 5.06 7.48
C ARG A 71 1.57 5.80 8.41
N PHE A 72 1.95 6.00 9.66
CA PHE A 72 1.16 6.76 10.64
C PHE A 72 0.89 8.19 10.16
N VAL A 73 1.90 8.88 9.67
CA VAL A 73 1.76 10.26 9.14
C VAL A 73 0.82 10.30 7.94
N ILE A 74 0.89 9.35 7.04
CA ILE A 74 -0.04 9.28 5.90
C ILE A 74 -1.48 9.10 6.37
N LEU A 75 -1.72 8.16 7.29
CA LEU A 75 -3.08 7.86 7.75
C LEU A 75 -3.68 8.97 8.60
N HIS A 76 -2.90 9.59 9.46
CA HIS A 76 -3.39 10.54 10.46
C HIS A 76 -3.01 11.99 10.22
N GLY A 77 -2.17 12.26 9.22
CA GLY A 77 -1.65 13.60 8.97
C GLY A 77 -0.65 14.06 10.03
N ARG A 78 -0.24 15.30 9.92
CA ARG A 78 0.64 15.96 10.91
C ARG A 78 -0.08 17.17 11.50
N ARG A 79 -0.37 17.11 12.80
CA ARG A 79 -1.04 18.24 13.51
C ARG A 79 -0.24 19.51 13.38
N GLY A 80 -0.95 20.62 13.14
CA GLY A 80 -0.35 21.94 13.00
C GLY A 80 0.34 22.18 11.66
N THR A 81 0.18 21.26 10.70
CA THR A 81 0.72 21.38 9.34
C THR A 81 -0.37 21.17 8.31
N ALA A 82 -0.05 21.47 7.04
CA ALA A 82 -0.98 21.26 5.92
C ALA A 82 -1.17 19.79 5.53
N MET A 83 -0.34 18.85 6.05
CA MET A 83 -0.48 17.43 5.75
C MET A 83 -1.77 16.85 6.35
N PRO A 84 -2.76 16.50 5.52
CA PRO A 84 -4.04 15.97 6.00
C PRO A 84 -3.97 14.47 6.27
N PRO A 85 -4.93 13.91 7.04
CA PRO A 85 -5.07 12.48 7.20
C PRO A 85 -5.67 11.83 5.94
N TRP A 86 -5.15 10.68 5.54
CA TRP A 86 -5.58 9.91 4.37
C TRP A 86 -6.34 8.62 4.71
N SER A 87 -6.64 8.38 5.99
CA SER A 87 -7.33 7.17 6.46
C SER A 87 -8.71 6.95 5.82
N ARG A 88 -9.34 8.00 5.29
CA ARG A 88 -10.63 7.90 4.58
C ARG A 88 -10.49 7.29 3.18
N PHE A 89 -9.30 7.32 2.60
CA PHE A 89 -9.02 6.91 1.22
C PHE A 89 -8.10 5.69 1.14
N LEU A 90 -7.39 5.38 2.22
CA LEU A 90 -6.39 4.32 2.28
C LEU A 90 -6.65 3.43 3.47
N THR A 91 -6.57 2.12 3.26
CA THR A 91 -6.44 1.15 4.34
C THR A 91 -5.04 1.20 4.95
N ASP A 92 -4.85 0.60 6.12
CA ASP A 92 -3.52 0.46 6.74
C ASP A 92 -2.53 -0.25 5.80
N ALA A 93 -2.96 -1.33 5.17
CA ALA A 93 -2.15 -2.09 4.22
C ALA A 93 -1.80 -1.27 2.98
N GLU A 94 -2.74 -0.48 2.45
CA GLU A 94 -2.50 0.40 1.31
C GLU A 94 -1.53 1.53 1.67
N ALA A 95 -1.64 2.10 2.87
CA ALA A 95 -0.69 3.11 3.34
C ALA A 95 0.73 2.54 3.48
N ALA A 96 0.87 1.33 4.02
CA ALA A 96 2.14 0.63 4.09
C ALA A 96 2.72 0.37 2.68
N TRP A 97 1.89 -0.02 1.74
CA TRP A 97 2.30 -0.21 0.34
C TRP A 97 2.75 1.11 -0.30
N VAL A 98 2.05 2.22 -0.04
CA VAL A 98 2.45 3.56 -0.52
C VAL A 98 3.82 3.95 0.04
N VAL A 99 4.09 3.66 1.33
CA VAL A 99 5.42 3.89 1.92
C VAL A 99 6.50 3.14 1.16
N GLU A 100 6.29 1.85 0.85
CA GLU A 100 7.25 1.07 0.07
C GLU A 100 7.39 1.59 -1.37
N LEU A 101 6.30 2.04 -1.98
CA LEU A 101 6.34 2.68 -3.29
C LEU A 101 7.24 3.92 -3.29
N LEU A 102 7.13 4.76 -2.27
CA LEU A 102 7.97 5.95 -2.11
C LEU A 102 9.44 5.60 -1.83
N ARG A 103 9.67 4.53 -1.07
CA ARG A 103 11.04 4.05 -0.76
C ARG A 103 11.76 3.50 -1.98
N THR A 104 11.05 2.88 -2.89
CA THR A 104 11.60 2.26 -4.11
C THR A 104 11.51 3.17 -5.33
N GLY A 105 10.69 4.18 -5.28
CA GLY A 105 10.45 5.12 -6.36
C GLY A 105 9.19 4.79 -7.16
N LEU A 106 8.53 5.84 -7.67
CA LEU A 106 7.36 5.69 -8.52
C LEU A 106 7.76 5.07 -9.86
N PRO A 107 6.90 4.22 -10.45
CA PRO A 107 7.16 3.70 -11.79
C PRO A 107 7.23 4.85 -12.79
N ARG A 108 8.10 4.73 -13.76
CA ARG A 108 8.17 5.66 -14.88
C ARG A 108 7.00 5.38 -15.83
N ASP A 109 6.47 6.43 -16.40
CA ASP A 109 5.43 6.30 -17.43
C ASP A 109 6.00 5.72 -18.71
#